data_04a62397a75d1f650b18fb3d734ede41
#
_entry.id   04a62397a75d1f650b18fb3d734ede41
#
_cell.length_a   1.000
_cell.length_b   1.000
_cell.length_c   1.000
_cell.angle_alpha   90.00
_cell.angle_beta   90.00
_cell.angle_gamma   90.00
#
_symmetry.space_group_name_H-M   'P 1'
#
loop_
_entity.id
_entity.type
_entity.pdbx_description
1 polymer ?
#
loop_
_entity_poly.entity_id
_entity_poly.type
_entity_poly.pdbx_seq_one_letter_code
_entity_poly.pdbx_strand_id
1 'polypeptide(L)'
;MAEIEAGFILIRNALLADPARRRAEATDVLIEDGVIKAVGLGISAPPDAKLIDATGHIIHPGLINAHTHGHGGLARGQGDKWTLELLLAAAPWIGGNRSLQDKKLTAQIIAAEMVLKGCTAAYDLYSEVPLPTKDGMDAVAEAYAEIGMRAVIAPMVADRTVYEAVPGLYDSLPEALQTRVEKLRLPAWENTLNAMDEIIGGWRWSGKDIRAA
;
A
#
# COMPACT_ATOMS: atom_id res chain seq x y z
N MET A 1 -5.42 14.45 8.87
CA MET A 1 -6.01 13.28 9.56
C MET A 1 -7.34 13.74 10.11
N ALA A 2 -8.44 13.05 9.80
CA ALA A 2 -9.60 13.13 10.67
C ALA A 2 -9.12 12.59 12.03
N GLU A 3 -9.16 13.42 13.06
CA GLU A 3 -9.02 12.95 14.42
C GLU A 3 -10.09 11.89 14.61
N ILE A 4 -9.69 10.69 15.05
CA ILE A 4 -10.66 9.72 15.56
C ILE A 4 -11.25 10.45 16.75
N GLU A 5 -12.51 10.90 16.64
CA GLU A 5 -13.22 11.46 17.77
C GLU A 5 -13.11 10.43 18.89
N ALA A 6 -12.43 10.83 19.97
CA ALA A 6 -12.38 10.02 21.17
C ALA A 6 -13.82 9.75 21.62
N GLY A 7 -14.16 8.49 21.83
CA GLY A 7 -15.50 8.15 22.23
C GLY A 7 -15.92 6.73 21.86
N PHE A 8 -17.18 6.45 22.16
CA PHE A 8 -17.76 5.14 21.92
C PHE A 8 -18.61 5.11 20.65
N ILE A 9 -18.44 4.02 19.88
CA ILE A 9 -19.33 3.68 18.76
C ILE A 9 -19.90 2.29 19.04
N LEU A 10 -21.24 2.19 19.06
CA LEU A 10 -21.93 0.91 19.14
C LEU A 10 -22.62 0.60 17.82
N ILE A 11 -22.17 -0.44 17.13
CA ILE A 11 -22.80 -0.98 15.94
C ILE A 11 -23.75 -2.10 16.40
N ARG A 12 -25.05 -1.99 16.08
CA ARG A 12 -26.07 -2.96 16.48
C ARG A 12 -26.65 -3.72 15.31
N ASN A 13 -27.14 -4.93 15.60
CA ASN A 13 -27.92 -5.76 14.68
C ASN A 13 -27.17 -6.14 13.38
N ALA A 14 -25.84 -6.11 13.40
CA ALA A 14 -25.04 -6.51 12.25
C ALA A 14 -25.02 -8.02 12.07
N LEU A 15 -24.84 -8.50 10.84
CA LEU A 15 -24.50 -9.87 10.56
C LEU A 15 -22.96 -9.96 10.42
N LEU A 16 -22.25 -10.39 11.46
CA LEU A 16 -20.78 -10.52 11.44
C LEU A 16 -20.38 -11.75 10.61
N ALA A 17 -19.66 -11.50 9.52
CA ALA A 17 -19.02 -12.55 8.75
C ALA A 17 -17.71 -12.99 9.42
N ASP A 18 -17.62 -14.28 9.79
CA ASP A 18 -16.42 -14.91 10.32
C ASP A 18 -15.85 -15.90 9.28
N PRO A 19 -14.87 -15.46 8.47
CA PRO A 19 -14.29 -16.34 7.43
C PRO A 19 -13.58 -17.57 8.01
N ALA A 20 -12.99 -17.44 9.20
CA ALA A 20 -12.27 -18.55 9.84
C ALA A 20 -13.20 -19.68 10.24
N ARG A 21 -14.42 -19.32 10.71
CA ARG A 21 -15.44 -20.29 11.08
C ARG A 21 -16.44 -20.59 9.97
N ARG A 22 -16.31 -19.91 8.82
CA ARG A 22 -17.20 -20.05 7.64
C ARG A 22 -18.69 -19.88 7.99
N ARG A 23 -18.99 -18.91 8.84
CA ARG A 23 -20.34 -18.58 9.29
C ARG A 23 -20.56 -17.08 9.41
N ALA A 24 -21.81 -16.69 9.50
CA ALA A 24 -22.22 -15.33 9.81
C ALA A 24 -23.24 -15.37 10.95
N GLU A 25 -23.09 -14.50 11.94
CA GLU A 25 -23.92 -14.46 13.14
C GLU A 25 -24.38 -13.04 13.44
N ALA A 26 -25.61 -12.89 13.92
CA ALA A 26 -26.09 -11.62 14.42
C ALA A 26 -25.25 -11.18 15.63
N THR A 27 -24.80 -9.93 15.63
CA THR A 27 -23.94 -9.41 16.69
C THR A 27 -24.03 -7.88 16.81
N ASP A 28 -23.60 -7.39 17.97
CA ASP A 28 -23.27 -5.98 18.20
C ASP A 28 -21.74 -5.86 18.29
N VAL A 29 -21.19 -4.69 17.98
CA VAL A 29 -19.77 -4.37 18.12
C VAL A 29 -19.63 -3.04 18.84
N LEU A 30 -18.92 -3.04 19.97
CA LEU A 30 -18.56 -1.83 20.70
C LEU A 30 -17.11 -1.44 20.38
N ILE A 31 -16.93 -0.21 19.97
CA ILE A 31 -15.62 0.40 19.69
C ILE A 31 -15.42 1.56 20.65
N GLU A 32 -14.25 1.65 21.29
CA GLU A 32 -13.80 2.75 22.11
C GLU A 32 -12.47 3.24 21.57
N ASP A 33 -12.38 4.53 21.26
CA ASP A 33 -11.16 5.18 20.75
C ASP A 33 -10.50 4.42 19.59
N GLY A 34 -11.30 3.93 18.64
CA GLY A 34 -10.85 3.18 17.48
C GLY A 34 -10.48 1.72 17.74
N VAL A 35 -10.68 1.21 18.97
CA VAL A 35 -10.38 -0.18 19.35
C VAL A 35 -11.67 -0.96 19.62
N ILE A 36 -11.79 -2.17 19.05
CA ILE A 36 -12.91 -3.06 19.34
C ILE A 36 -12.80 -3.54 20.80
N LYS A 37 -13.79 -3.20 21.63
CA LYS A 37 -13.85 -3.56 23.05
C LYS A 37 -14.67 -4.81 23.30
N ALA A 38 -15.77 -4.96 22.58
CA ALA A 38 -16.66 -6.10 22.73
C ALA A 38 -17.35 -6.47 21.44
N VAL A 39 -17.60 -7.77 21.27
CA VAL A 39 -18.38 -8.35 20.16
C VAL A 39 -19.34 -9.37 20.76
N GLY A 40 -20.64 -9.22 20.52
CA GLY A 40 -21.68 -10.10 21.07
C GLY A 40 -23.06 -9.49 20.94
N LEU A 41 -24.09 -10.12 21.47
CA LEU A 41 -25.46 -9.61 21.48
C LEU A 41 -25.76 -8.82 22.77
N GLY A 42 -26.56 -7.77 22.64
CA GLY A 42 -27.08 -7.01 23.78
C GLY A 42 -26.02 -6.19 24.52
N ILE A 43 -24.98 -5.74 23.81
CA ILE A 43 -23.91 -4.94 24.41
C ILE A 43 -24.48 -3.60 24.90
N SER A 44 -24.16 -3.25 26.15
CA SER A 44 -24.43 -1.93 26.71
C SER A 44 -23.32 -0.96 26.32
N ALA A 45 -23.67 0.27 25.97
CA ALA A 45 -22.71 1.33 25.71
C ALA A 45 -23.03 2.56 26.58
N PRO A 46 -22.06 3.47 26.80
CA PRO A 46 -22.31 4.75 27.46
C PRO A 46 -23.40 5.55 26.73
N PRO A 47 -24.12 6.44 27.45
CA PRO A 47 -25.23 7.20 26.87
C PRO A 47 -24.86 8.14 25.73
N ASP A 48 -23.62 8.56 25.68
CA ASP A 48 -23.01 9.42 24.67
C ASP A 48 -22.41 8.64 23.48
N ALA A 49 -22.51 7.30 23.48
CA ALA A 49 -22.02 6.49 22.38
C ALA A 49 -22.76 6.78 21.07
N LYS A 50 -22.01 6.92 19.98
CA LYS A 50 -22.58 6.98 18.63
C LYS A 50 -23.20 5.63 18.27
N LEU A 51 -24.51 5.59 18.07
CA LEU A 51 -25.22 4.38 17.69
C LEU A 51 -25.30 4.26 16.16
N ILE A 52 -24.95 3.08 15.64
CA ILE A 52 -25.09 2.70 14.23
C ILE A 52 -26.00 1.47 14.19
N ASP A 53 -27.19 1.60 13.61
CA ASP A 53 -28.05 0.44 13.32
C ASP A 53 -27.59 -0.20 12.00
N ALA A 54 -27.07 -1.42 12.08
CA ALA A 54 -26.60 -2.21 10.96
C ALA A 54 -27.57 -3.33 10.57
N THR A 55 -28.87 -3.17 10.90
CA THR A 55 -29.90 -4.13 10.51
C THR A 55 -29.89 -4.37 9.00
N GLY A 56 -29.80 -5.63 8.59
CA GLY A 56 -29.72 -6.02 7.18
C GLY A 56 -28.34 -5.82 6.53
N HIS A 57 -27.31 -5.41 7.29
CA HIS A 57 -25.96 -5.23 6.79
C HIS A 57 -25.02 -6.32 7.30
N ILE A 58 -24.03 -6.63 6.48
CA ILE A 58 -22.92 -7.51 6.85
C ILE A 58 -21.77 -6.65 7.33
N ILE A 59 -21.20 -7.01 8.47
CA ILE A 59 -19.94 -6.47 8.98
C ILE A 59 -18.82 -7.50 8.79
N HIS A 60 -17.68 -7.08 8.34
CA HIS A 60 -16.49 -7.92 8.20
C HIS A 60 -15.22 -7.11 8.51
N PRO A 61 -14.11 -7.75 8.86
CA PRO A 61 -12.83 -7.06 8.97
C PRO A 61 -12.49 -6.34 7.67
N GLY A 62 -11.83 -5.18 7.76
CA GLY A 62 -11.39 -4.46 6.57
C GLY A 62 -10.52 -5.35 5.68
N LEU A 63 -10.65 -5.19 4.37
CA LEU A 63 -9.84 -5.95 3.42
C LEU A 63 -8.38 -5.52 3.51
N ILE A 64 -7.47 -6.47 3.26
CA ILE A 64 -6.04 -6.22 3.21
C ILE A 64 -5.58 -6.47 1.77
N ASN A 65 -5.06 -5.43 1.13
CA ASN A 65 -4.41 -5.60 -0.16
C ASN A 65 -2.95 -6.03 0.07
N ALA A 66 -2.68 -7.32 -0.08
CA ALA A 66 -1.38 -7.91 0.17
C ALA A 66 -0.34 -7.67 -0.95
N HIS A 67 -0.73 -7.03 -2.06
CA HIS A 67 0.18 -6.73 -3.18
C HIS A 67 -0.34 -5.54 -3.96
N THR A 68 0.33 -4.41 -3.86
CA THR A 68 0.02 -3.22 -4.66
C THR A 68 1.30 -2.50 -5.07
N HIS A 69 1.17 -1.64 -6.07
CA HIS A 69 2.22 -0.75 -6.56
C HIS A 69 1.69 0.68 -6.56
N GLY A 70 1.71 1.33 -5.39
CA GLY A 70 1.18 2.69 -5.20
C GLY A 70 1.78 3.70 -6.19
N HIS A 71 3.03 3.50 -6.58
CA HIS A 71 3.69 4.32 -7.60
C HIS A 71 3.05 4.24 -8.99
N GLY A 72 2.19 3.25 -9.26
CA GLY A 72 1.47 3.11 -10.53
C GLY A 72 0.27 4.02 -10.72
N GLY A 73 -0.19 4.72 -9.68
CA GLY A 73 -1.46 5.45 -9.69
C GLY A 73 -1.65 6.46 -10.82
N LEU A 74 -0.61 7.24 -11.15
CA LEU A 74 -0.63 8.21 -12.25
C LEU A 74 -0.42 7.59 -13.63
N ALA A 75 -0.07 6.32 -13.71
CA ALA A 75 0.19 5.60 -14.97
C ALA A 75 -1.01 4.75 -15.43
N ARG A 76 -2.16 4.89 -14.79
CA ARG A 76 -3.35 4.11 -15.11
C ARG A 76 -3.78 4.27 -16.56
N GLY A 77 -4.13 3.15 -17.18
CA GLY A 77 -4.57 3.10 -18.57
C GLY A 77 -3.44 3.17 -19.60
N GLN A 78 -2.19 3.39 -19.19
CA GLN A 78 -1.06 3.45 -20.14
C GLN A 78 -0.60 2.07 -20.60
N GLY A 79 -0.71 1.06 -19.78
CA GLY A 79 -0.24 -0.29 -20.06
C GLY A 79 -1.34 -1.32 -20.32
N ASP A 80 -2.55 -0.88 -20.72
CA ASP A 80 -3.64 -1.81 -20.98
C ASP A 80 -3.28 -2.80 -22.09
N LYS A 81 -3.44 -4.10 -21.79
CA LYS A 81 -3.06 -5.23 -22.66
C LYS A 81 -1.56 -5.41 -22.90
N TRP A 82 -0.70 -4.71 -22.19
CA TRP A 82 0.74 -4.98 -22.26
C TRP A 82 1.10 -6.28 -21.54
N THR A 83 2.12 -6.97 -22.06
CA THR A 83 2.77 -8.02 -21.28
C THR A 83 3.63 -7.40 -20.18
N LEU A 84 4.03 -8.22 -19.20
CA LEU A 84 4.92 -7.77 -18.14
C LEU A 84 6.25 -7.22 -18.69
N GLU A 85 6.80 -7.86 -19.71
CA GLU A 85 8.06 -7.46 -20.34
C GLU A 85 7.96 -6.06 -20.95
N LEU A 86 6.85 -5.76 -21.64
CA LEU A 86 6.61 -4.42 -22.18
C LEU A 86 6.45 -3.38 -21.07
N LEU A 87 5.73 -3.72 -20.01
CA LEU A 87 5.56 -2.84 -18.86
C LEU A 87 6.92 -2.55 -18.20
N LEU A 88 7.74 -3.55 -17.94
CA LEU A 88 9.07 -3.39 -17.35
C LEU A 88 10.02 -2.60 -18.26
N ALA A 89 9.96 -2.82 -19.56
CA ALA A 89 10.75 -2.04 -20.53
C ALA A 89 10.33 -0.55 -20.57
N ALA A 90 9.05 -0.26 -20.36
CA ALA A 90 8.50 1.10 -20.33
C ALA A 90 8.59 1.78 -18.93
N ALA A 91 8.83 1.02 -17.87
CA ALA A 91 8.80 1.51 -16.48
C ALA A 91 9.69 2.75 -16.22
N PRO A 92 10.93 2.86 -16.76
CA PRO A 92 11.75 4.06 -16.59
C PRO A 92 11.10 5.32 -17.16
N TRP A 93 10.28 5.20 -18.17
CA TRP A 93 9.60 6.33 -18.84
C TRP A 93 8.32 6.72 -18.11
N ILE A 94 7.62 5.72 -17.58
CA ILE A 94 6.34 5.91 -16.89
C ILE A 94 6.55 6.51 -15.48
N GLY A 95 7.64 6.15 -14.81
CA GLY A 95 7.87 6.48 -13.40
C GLY A 95 9.20 7.14 -13.07
N GLY A 96 10.14 7.26 -14.04
CA GLY A 96 11.55 7.57 -13.75
C GLY A 96 11.87 8.98 -13.25
N ASN A 97 11.02 9.97 -13.52
CA ASN A 97 11.29 11.38 -13.16
C ASN A 97 10.20 11.99 -12.28
N ARG A 98 9.67 11.23 -11.33
CA ARG A 98 8.63 11.74 -10.43
C ARG A 98 9.25 12.56 -9.30
N SER A 99 8.70 13.77 -9.11
CA SER A 99 8.98 14.58 -7.93
C SER A 99 8.44 13.90 -6.65
N LEU A 100 8.85 14.37 -5.47
CA LEU A 100 8.29 13.90 -4.20
C LEU A 100 6.77 14.14 -4.14
N GLN A 101 6.30 15.24 -4.71
CA GLN A 101 4.88 15.55 -4.79
C GLN A 101 4.14 14.55 -5.68
N ASP A 102 4.71 14.15 -6.83
CA ASP A 102 4.11 13.13 -7.69
C ASP A 102 4.06 11.76 -7.00
N LYS A 103 5.11 11.40 -6.24
CA LYS A 103 5.14 10.16 -5.45
C LYS A 103 4.04 10.14 -4.39
N LYS A 104 3.88 11.26 -3.66
CA LYS A 104 2.79 11.42 -2.70
C LYS A 104 1.43 11.32 -3.37
N LEU A 105 1.20 12.09 -4.43
CA LEU A 105 -0.08 12.14 -5.14
C LEU A 105 -0.47 10.76 -5.71
N THR A 106 0.48 10.05 -6.33
CA THR A 106 0.21 8.72 -6.89
C THR A 106 -0.20 7.73 -5.81
N ALA A 107 0.46 7.74 -4.65
CA ALA A 107 0.12 6.90 -3.51
C ALA A 107 -1.26 7.30 -2.91
N GLN A 108 -1.57 8.59 -2.81
CA GLN A 108 -2.89 9.08 -2.36
C GLN A 108 -4.03 8.57 -3.24
N ILE A 109 -3.87 8.65 -4.57
CA ILE A 109 -4.89 8.17 -5.52
C ILE A 109 -5.16 6.69 -5.30
N ILE A 110 -4.12 5.86 -5.19
CA ILE A 110 -4.27 4.41 -5.00
C ILE A 110 -4.83 4.10 -3.61
N ALA A 111 -4.36 4.76 -2.55
CA ALA A 111 -4.85 4.57 -1.20
C ALA A 111 -6.34 4.95 -1.09
N ALA A 112 -6.74 6.10 -1.64
CA ALA A 112 -8.13 6.53 -1.65
C ALA A 112 -9.03 5.53 -2.37
N GLU A 113 -8.62 5.01 -3.52
CA GLU A 113 -9.38 3.99 -4.23
C GLU A 113 -9.50 2.69 -3.43
N MET A 114 -8.42 2.24 -2.79
CA MET A 114 -8.44 1.05 -1.95
C MET A 114 -9.41 1.21 -0.77
N VAL A 115 -9.38 2.36 -0.09
CA VAL A 115 -10.31 2.67 1.01
C VAL A 115 -11.77 2.66 0.53
N LEU A 116 -12.06 3.29 -0.62
CA LEU A 116 -13.40 3.29 -1.21
C LEU A 116 -13.90 1.87 -1.59
N LYS A 117 -12.98 0.92 -1.76
CA LYS A 117 -13.28 -0.51 -1.99
C LYS A 117 -13.24 -1.36 -0.72
N GLY A 118 -13.15 -0.74 0.46
CA GLY A 118 -13.15 -1.43 1.76
C GLY A 118 -11.81 -1.99 2.22
N CYS A 119 -10.69 -1.63 1.57
CA CYS A 119 -9.36 -1.96 2.08
C CYS A 119 -8.99 -1.03 3.23
N THR A 120 -8.43 -1.59 4.30
CA THR A 120 -7.95 -0.86 5.47
C THR A 120 -6.45 -0.98 5.67
N ALA A 121 -5.79 -1.84 4.91
CA ALA A 121 -4.35 -2.00 4.91
C ALA A 121 -3.83 -2.40 3.53
N ALA A 122 -2.58 -2.04 3.23
CA ALA A 122 -1.90 -2.45 2.01
C ALA A 122 -0.44 -2.86 2.27
N TYR A 123 0.06 -3.78 1.44
CA TYR A 123 1.48 -4.04 1.26
C TYR A 123 1.88 -3.41 -0.08
N ASP A 124 2.60 -2.28 -0.02
CA ASP A 124 3.00 -1.49 -1.19
C ASP A 124 4.44 -1.82 -1.60
N LEU A 125 4.58 -2.46 -2.75
CA LEU A 125 5.86 -2.71 -3.39
C LEU A 125 6.33 -1.43 -4.08
N TYR A 126 7.06 -0.62 -3.32
CA TYR A 126 7.52 0.69 -3.73
C TYR A 126 8.68 0.62 -4.72
N SER A 127 8.62 1.41 -5.78
CA SER A 127 9.69 1.52 -6.76
C SER A 127 10.26 2.93 -6.81
N GLU A 128 11.56 3.05 -6.60
CA GLU A 128 12.33 4.27 -6.78
C GLU A 128 13.69 3.93 -7.39
N VAL A 129 14.10 4.71 -8.37
CA VAL A 129 15.35 4.50 -9.14
C VAL A 129 16.26 5.69 -8.92
N PRO A 130 17.56 5.51 -8.69
CA PRO A 130 18.30 4.23 -8.70
C PRO A 130 18.22 3.45 -7.36
N LEU A 131 17.89 4.09 -6.25
CA LEU A 131 17.78 3.53 -4.92
C LEU A 131 16.58 4.16 -4.19
N PRO A 132 15.96 3.46 -3.24
CA PRO A 132 14.98 4.07 -2.36
C PRO A 132 15.63 5.19 -1.56
N THR A 133 14.92 6.32 -1.44
CA THR A 133 15.35 7.45 -0.63
C THR A 133 14.42 7.61 0.57
N LYS A 134 14.98 8.14 1.66
CA LYS A 134 14.17 8.47 2.84
C LYS A 134 13.03 9.43 2.48
N ASP A 135 13.31 10.47 1.71
CA ASP A 135 12.31 11.46 1.32
C ASP A 135 11.23 10.88 0.42
N GLY A 136 11.60 9.97 -0.50
CA GLY A 136 10.66 9.26 -1.35
C GLY A 136 9.71 8.36 -0.55
N MET A 137 10.26 7.58 0.39
CA MET A 137 9.46 6.74 1.27
C MET A 137 8.62 7.55 2.26
N ASP A 138 9.17 8.65 2.80
CA ASP A 138 8.41 9.57 3.65
C ASP A 138 7.21 10.19 2.91
N ALA A 139 7.37 10.58 1.65
CA ALA A 139 6.28 11.12 0.82
C ALA A 139 5.14 10.10 0.62
N VAL A 140 5.48 8.84 0.38
CA VAL A 140 4.49 7.75 0.24
C VAL A 140 3.84 7.43 1.59
N ALA A 141 4.60 7.39 2.68
CA ALA A 141 4.07 7.18 4.02
C ALA A 141 3.11 8.29 4.44
N GLU A 142 3.45 9.55 4.13
CA GLU A 142 2.57 10.70 4.38
C GLU A 142 1.24 10.55 3.63
N ALA A 143 1.27 10.08 2.37
CA ALA A 143 0.07 9.84 1.58
C ALA A 143 -0.87 8.83 2.24
N TYR A 144 -0.34 7.68 2.69
CA TYR A 144 -1.13 6.68 3.42
C TYR A 144 -1.66 7.22 4.75
N ALA A 145 -0.84 7.99 5.49
CA ALA A 145 -1.23 8.59 6.77
C ALA A 145 -2.36 9.62 6.61
N GLU A 146 -2.32 10.46 5.57
CA GLU A 146 -3.36 11.45 5.29
C GLU A 146 -4.69 10.81 4.89
N ILE A 147 -4.67 9.69 4.17
CA ILE A 147 -5.86 8.90 3.84
C ILE A 147 -6.37 8.12 5.06
N GLY A 148 -5.53 7.91 6.08
CA GLY A 148 -5.89 7.10 7.25
C GLY A 148 -5.80 5.60 7.02
N MET A 149 -5.01 5.15 6.06
CA MET A 149 -4.84 3.75 5.70
C MET A 149 -3.53 3.19 6.27
N ARG A 150 -3.57 2.00 6.83
CA ARG A 150 -2.37 1.29 7.27
C ARG A 150 -1.60 0.77 6.07
N ALA A 151 -0.27 0.80 6.14
CA ALA A 151 0.57 0.30 5.05
C ALA A 151 1.88 -0.32 5.53
N VAL A 152 2.38 -1.30 4.76
CA VAL A 152 3.78 -1.70 4.76
C VAL A 152 4.35 -1.23 3.43
N ILE A 153 5.39 -0.41 3.47
CA ILE A 153 6.07 0.10 2.27
C ILE A 153 7.38 -0.67 2.14
N ALA A 154 7.47 -1.48 1.09
CA ALA A 154 8.61 -2.36 0.83
C ALA A 154 9.24 -2.00 -0.53
N PRO A 155 10.43 -1.42 -0.57
CA PRO A 155 11.11 -1.15 -1.82
C PRO A 155 11.41 -2.41 -2.61
N MET A 156 11.16 -2.36 -3.91
CA MET A 156 11.55 -3.42 -4.81
C MET A 156 13.07 -3.38 -5.02
N VAL A 157 13.69 -4.56 -5.02
CA VAL A 157 15.11 -4.73 -5.27
C VAL A 157 15.33 -5.36 -6.64
N ALA A 158 16.19 -4.75 -7.45
CA ALA A 158 16.63 -5.33 -8.71
C ALA A 158 18.07 -4.90 -8.99
N ASP A 159 18.91 -5.84 -9.42
CA ASP A 159 20.30 -5.61 -9.79
C ASP A 159 20.56 -5.85 -11.29
N ARG A 160 19.53 -6.30 -12.02
CA ARG A 160 19.57 -6.54 -13.46
C ARG A 160 18.45 -5.82 -14.17
N THR A 161 18.72 -5.42 -15.40
CA THR A 161 17.67 -4.94 -16.29
C THR A 161 16.79 -6.10 -16.76
N VAL A 162 15.58 -5.82 -17.18
CA VAL A 162 14.69 -6.84 -17.81
C VAL A 162 15.35 -7.50 -19.03
N TYR A 163 16.17 -6.75 -19.78
CA TYR A 163 16.87 -7.26 -20.96
C TYR A 163 17.92 -8.32 -20.60
N GLU A 164 18.54 -8.22 -19.45
CA GLU A 164 19.52 -9.19 -18.93
C GLU A 164 18.84 -10.37 -18.21
N ALA A 165 17.65 -10.14 -17.66
CA ALA A 165 16.88 -11.17 -16.96
C ALA A 165 16.24 -12.18 -17.90
N VAL A 166 15.94 -11.78 -19.14
CA VAL A 166 15.39 -12.69 -20.17
C VAL A 166 16.54 -13.38 -20.91
N PRO A 167 16.65 -14.72 -20.83
CA PRO A 167 17.77 -15.45 -21.46
C PRO A 167 17.92 -15.13 -22.93
N GLY A 168 19.13 -14.73 -23.34
CA GLY A 168 19.50 -14.43 -24.73
C GLY A 168 18.96 -13.11 -25.29
N LEU A 169 18.10 -12.39 -24.57
CA LEU A 169 17.55 -11.13 -25.08
C LEU A 169 18.65 -10.07 -25.20
N TYR A 170 19.45 -9.86 -24.15
CA TYR A 170 20.54 -8.89 -24.19
C TYR A 170 21.54 -9.18 -25.31
N ASP A 171 21.94 -10.44 -25.48
CA ASP A 171 22.89 -10.87 -26.50
C ASP A 171 22.35 -10.72 -27.92
N SER A 172 21.04 -10.75 -28.11
CA SER A 172 20.37 -10.54 -29.39
C SER A 172 20.28 -9.07 -29.82
N LEU A 173 20.55 -8.13 -28.93
CA LEU A 173 20.47 -6.70 -29.21
C LEU A 173 21.70 -6.24 -30.04
N PRO A 174 21.54 -5.31 -30.99
CA PRO A 174 22.64 -4.59 -31.57
C PRO A 174 23.50 -3.88 -30.52
N GLU A 175 24.82 -3.80 -30.72
CA GLU A 175 25.78 -3.22 -29.77
C GLU A 175 25.38 -1.83 -29.27
N ALA A 176 24.86 -0.97 -30.15
CA ALA A 176 24.37 0.37 -29.75
C ALA A 176 23.22 0.32 -28.76
N LEU A 177 22.36 -0.72 -28.78
CA LEU A 177 21.29 -0.92 -27.80
C LEU A 177 21.83 -1.59 -26.54
N GLN A 178 22.77 -2.50 -26.61
CA GLN A 178 23.44 -3.07 -25.43
C GLN A 178 24.05 -1.97 -24.59
N THR A 179 24.80 -1.04 -25.19
CA THR A 179 25.36 0.14 -24.50
C THR A 179 24.29 1.00 -23.82
N ARG A 180 23.09 1.11 -24.40
CA ARG A 180 21.97 1.84 -23.77
C ARG A 180 21.37 1.06 -22.60
N VAL A 181 21.23 -0.25 -22.72
CA VAL A 181 20.74 -1.12 -21.63
C VAL A 181 21.67 -1.07 -20.43
N GLU A 182 22.98 -1.09 -20.65
CA GLU A 182 23.98 -0.99 -19.58
C GLU A 182 23.83 0.28 -18.73
N LYS A 183 23.41 1.38 -19.35
CA LYS A 183 23.14 2.64 -18.63
C LYS A 183 21.85 2.59 -17.78
N LEU A 184 21.02 1.58 -17.97
CA LEU A 184 19.81 1.36 -17.16
C LEU A 184 20.05 0.41 -15.99
N ARG A 185 21.26 -0.15 -15.85
CA ARG A 185 21.58 -1.02 -14.72
C ARG A 185 21.44 -0.26 -13.41
N LEU A 186 20.79 -0.90 -12.46
CA LEU A 186 20.67 -0.40 -11.11
C LEU A 186 21.94 -0.73 -10.32
N PRO A 187 22.20 -0.03 -9.21
CA PRO A 187 23.25 -0.40 -8.28
C PRO A 187 23.10 -1.85 -7.80
N ALA A 188 24.18 -2.45 -7.33
CA ALA A 188 24.13 -3.76 -6.72
C ALA A 188 23.09 -3.81 -5.59
N TRP A 189 22.42 -4.94 -5.43
CA TRP A 189 21.29 -5.10 -4.50
C TRP A 189 21.67 -4.76 -3.04
N GLU A 190 22.92 -4.96 -2.65
CA GLU A 190 23.46 -4.60 -1.34
C GLU A 190 23.29 -3.11 -1.03
N ASN A 191 23.40 -2.26 -2.06
CA ASN A 191 23.21 -0.82 -1.87
C ASN A 191 21.75 -0.49 -1.50
N THR A 192 20.79 -1.23 -2.07
CA THR A 192 19.38 -1.08 -1.69
C THR A 192 19.16 -1.52 -0.24
N LEU A 193 19.74 -2.64 0.18
CA LEU A 193 19.63 -3.11 1.56
C LEU A 193 20.25 -2.12 2.54
N ASN A 194 21.44 -1.59 2.24
CA ASN A 194 22.08 -0.58 3.09
C ASN A 194 21.22 0.69 3.21
N ALA A 195 20.65 1.17 2.10
CA ALA A 195 19.74 2.31 2.12
C ALA A 195 18.48 2.01 2.97
N MET A 196 17.96 0.78 2.90
CA MET A 196 16.82 0.37 3.71
C MET A 196 17.14 0.28 5.19
N ASP A 197 18.30 -0.23 5.57
CA ASP A 197 18.72 -0.27 6.98
C ASP A 197 18.77 1.14 7.58
N GLU A 198 19.30 2.12 6.83
CA GLU A 198 19.32 3.52 7.25
C GLU A 198 17.89 4.11 7.37
N ILE A 199 17.03 3.84 6.40
CA ILE A 199 15.64 4.32 6.39
C ILE A 199 14.86 3.72 7.55
N ILE A 200 14.95 2.40 7.77
CA ILE A 200 14.25 1.69 8.85
C ILE A 200 14.73 2.17 10.21
N GLY A 201 16.06 2.38 10.38
CA GLY A 201 16.63 2.91 11.60
C GLY A 201 16.09 4.29 12.00
N GLY A 202 15.70 5.10 11.03
CA GLY A 202 15.11 6.44 11.22
C GLY A 202 13.59 6.52 10.97
N TRP A 203 12.87 5.37 10.94
CA TRP A 203 11.47 5.35 10.54
C TRP A 203 10.53 5.96 11.58
N ARG A 204 9.87 7.05 11.22
CA ARG A 204 9.03 7.86 12.13
C ARG A 204 7.52 7.57 12.05
N TRP A 205 7.09 6.76 11.09
CA TRP A 205 5.67 6.56 10.79
C TRP A 205 5.02 5.39 11.52
N SER A 206 5.76 4.64 12.31
CA SER A 206 5.23 3.47 13.05
C SER A 206 4.03 3.81 13.94
N GLY A 207 4.02 5.01 14.55
CA GLY A 207 2.88 5.50 15.34
C GLY A 207 1.63 5.84 14.51
N LYS A 208 1.71 5.76 13.17
CA LYS A 208 0.59 5.92 12.24
C LYS A 208 0.21 4.60 11.57
N ASP A 209 0.64 3.46 12.12
CA ASP A 209 0.45 2.13 11.54
C ASP A 209 1.02 1.97 10.12
N ILE A 210 2.09 2.70 9.81
CA ILE A 210 2.82 2.59 8.56
C ILE A 210 4.22 2.07 8.86
N ARG A 211 4.59 0.95 8.22
CA ARG A 211 5.86 0.26 8.39
C ARG A 211 6.71 0.37 7.13
N ALA A 212 8.01 0.38 7.31
CA ALA A 212 8.98 0.10 6.26
C ALA A 212 9.49 -1.34 6.42
N ALA A 213 9.69 -2.07 5.30
CA ALA A 213 10.17 -3.45 5.27
C ALA A 213 11.11 -3.70 4.08
#